data_50d78396451a5985fdb1a3c82152afa2
#
_entry.id   50d78396451a5985fdb1a3c82152afa2
#
_cell.length_a   1.000
_cell.length_b   1.000
_cell.length_c   1.000
_cell.angle_alpha   90.00
_cell.angle_beta   90.00
_cell.angle_gamma   90.00
#
_symmetry.space_group_name_H-M   'P 1'
#
loop_
_entity.id
_entity.type
_entity.pdbx_description
1 polymer ?
#
loop_
_entity_poly.entity_id
_entity_poly.type
_entity_poly.pdbx_seq_one_letter_code
_entity_poly.pdbx_strand_id
1 'polypeptide(L)'
;MQKVFIALTDHKRLDEFLAKELQISKNQVLNLIKEGLVFCQKKGVKKGGLALKKGDEITLLTPKITPKPLKRGLDLEIEVIFEDEDLLVLNKPPNLVVHKAPSVKEPTLVDWLEFKNYELSNLGLKERYGIVHRLDKDTSGGIVIAKNNFIHVHLSEQLKTKTMGRYYIALLSTPLKEEKMSVECYLTRNPNNRLKMIALKAARKEKSRYSKSEFTSLLTSQNGMDLIGAKLFTGRTHQIRAHLEYLNRHIIGDNLYGLNQALPKEEIRIMLHAYLIEFKHPRSEQKLRFKVPLLKDMLEYLKKVFNKENLDEVLDEEKILHAFIAK
;
A
#
# COMPACT_ATOMS: atom_id res chain seq x y z
N MET A 1 19.07 -8.60 16.47
CA MET A 1 18.55 -9.80 17.20
C MET A 1 18.68 -11.02 16.28
N GLN A 2 18.75 -12.22 16.88
CA GLN A 2 18.70 -13.47 16.11
C GLN A 2 17.60 -14.36 16.67
N LYS A 3 16.93 -15.12 15.80
CA LYS A 3 16.03 -16.21 16.18
C LYS A 3 16.69 -17.53 15.84
N VAL A 4 16.59 -18.51 16.74
CA VAL A 4 17.13 -19.84 16.54
C VAL A 4 15.98 -20.84 16.52
N PHE A 5 16.01 -21.75 15.55
CA PHE A 5 15.09 -22.86 15.38
C PHE A 5 15.87 -24.16 15.37
N ILE A 6 15.32 -25.21 15.96
CA ILE A 6 15.92 -26.55 15.93
C ILE A 6 14.97 -27.49 15.19
N ALA A 7 15.50 -28.20 14.21
CA ALA A 7 14.75 -29.22 13.49
C ALA A 7 14.51 -30.43 14.40
N LEU A 8 13.27 -30.64 14.85
CA LEU A 8 12.91 -31.75 15.75
C LEU A 8 12.81 -33.10 15.01
N THR A 9 12.70 -33.06 13.70
CA THR A 9 12.65 -34.22 12.77
C THR A 9 13.42 -33.90 11.50
N ASP A 10 13.64 -34.89 10.64
CA ASP A 10 14.22 -34.66 9.33
C ASP A 10 13.24 -33.91 8.43
N HIS A 11 13.72 -32.93 7.68
CA HIS A 11 12.95 -32.18 6.70
C HIS A 11 13.62 -32.23 5.32
N LYS A 12 12.84 -32.44 4.27
CA LYS A 12 13.36 -32.47 2.90
C LYS A 12 13.87 -31.12 2.42
N ARG A 13 13.32 -30.03 2.97
CA ARG A 13 13.59 -28.65 2.52
C ARG A 13 13.56 -27.66 3.67
N LEU A 14 14.61 -26.87 3.80
CA LEU A 14 14.71 -25.79 4.79
C LEU A 14 13.68 -24.67 4.54
N ASP A 15 13.40 -24.31 3.27
CA ASP A 15 12.44 -23.26 2.96
C ASP A 15 11.00 -23.64 3.37
N GLU A 16 10.64 -24.91 3.32
CA GLU A 16 9.35 -25.42 3.81
C GLU A 16 9.28 -25.40 5.34
N PHE A 17 10.34 -25.84 5.98
CA PHE A 17 10.47 -25.81 7.44
C PHE A 17 10.33 -24.38 7.96
N LEU A 18 11.16 -23.45 7.47
CA LEU A 18 11.11 -22.05 7.93
C LEU A 18 9.79 -21.33 7.54
N ALA A 19 9.20 -21.67 6.40
CA ALA A 19 7.91 -21.11 6.02
C ALA A 19 6.81 -21.46 7.04
N LYS A 20 6.83 -22.69 7.57
CA LYS A 20 5.91 -23.15 8.60
C LYS A 20 6.19 -22.49 9.95
N GLU A 21 7.45 -22.51 10.40
CA GLU A 21 7.87 -21.93 11.70
C GLU A 21 7.64 -20.41 11.79
N LEU A 22 7.83 -19.71 10.68
CA LEU A 22 7.66 -18.26 10.59
C LEU A 22 6.24 -17.84 10.14
N GLN A 23 5.38 -18.79 9.75
CA GLN A 23 4.05 -18.55 9.17
C GLN A 23 4.10 -17.64 7.94
N ILE A 24 5.10 -17.80 7.07
CA ILE A 24 5.33 -17.01 5.86
C ILE A 24 5.37 -17.89 4.62
N SER A 25 5.29 -17.27 3.43
CA SER A 25 5.42 -18.01 2.17
C SER A 25 6.85 -18.50 1.92
N LYS A 26 7.02 -19.61 1.17
CA LYS A 26 8.33 -20.07 0.72
C LYS A 26 9.12 -18.99 -0.02
N ASN A 27 8.45 -18.14 -0.81
CA ASN A 27 9.11 -17.04 -1.51
C ASN A 27 9.70 -16.00 -0.55
N GLN A 28 9.05 -15.74 0.58
CA GLN A 28 9.60 -14.87 1.62
C GLN A 28 10.84 -15.51 2.27
N VAL A 29 10.81 -16.82 2.55
CA VAL A 29 12.01 -17.53 3.04
C VAL A 29 13.15 -17.46 2.03
N LEU A 30 12.88 -17.67 0.74
CA LEU A 30 13.90 -17.57 -0.32
C LEU A 30 14.52 -16.16 -0.39
N ASN A 31 13.75 -15.11 -0.12
CA ASN A 31 14.27 -13.76 -0.03
C ASN A 31 15.21 -13.60 1.17
N LEU A 32 14.85 -14.11 2.36
CA LEU A 32 15.72 -14.09 3.53
C LEU A 32 17.05 -14.84 3.27
N ILE A 33 16.99 -15.97 2.57
CA ILE A 33 18.19 -16.73 2.16
C ILE A 33 19.05 -15.91 1.19
N LYS A 34 18.42 -15.26 0.19
CA LYS A 34 19.10 -14.43 -0.80
C LYS A 34 19.80 -13.22 -0.17
N GLU A 35 19.22 -12.68 0.88
CA GLU A 35 19.81 -11.58 1.67
C GLU A 35 20.89 -12.05 2.65
N GLY A 36 21.17 -13.35 2.70
CA GLY A 36 22.22 -13.91 3.59
C GLY A 36 21.84 -13.91 5.07
N LEU A 37 20.55 -13.87 5.38
CA LEU A 37 20.04 -13.78 6.75
C LEU A 37 19.80 -15.15 7.40
N VAL A 38 19.87 -16.23 6.65
CA VAL A 38 19.58 -17.59 7.11
C VAL A 38 20.87 -18.42 7.17
N PHE A 39 21.11 -19.02 8.33
CA PHE A 39 22.23 -19.89 8.58
C PHE A 39 21.73 -21.25 9.05
N CYS A 40 22.43 -22.32 8.66
CA CYS A 40 22.24 -23.66 9.19
C CYS A 40 23.58 -24.17 9.70
N GLN A 41 23.62 -24.65 10.96
CA GLN A 41 24.87 -25.04 11.64
C GLN A 41 25.97 -23.99 11.48
N LYS A 42 25.62 -22.71 11.72
CA LYS A 42 26.50 -21.52 11.58
C LYS A 42 27.00 -21.24 10.14
N LYS A 43 26.59 -22.02 9.13
CA LYS A 43 26.95 -21.80 7.72
C LYS A 43 25.82 -21.08 7.00
N GLY A 44 26.15 -20.05 6.23
CA GLY A 44 25.17 -19.30 5.42
C GLY A 44 24.48 -20.20 4.41
N VAL A 45 23.15 -20.19 4.40
CA VAL A 45 22.34 -20.98 3.48
C VAL A 45 22.27 -20.26 2.13
N LYS A 46 22.51 -20.98 1.02
CA LYS A 46 22.48 -20.42 -0.34
C LYS A 46 21.25 -20.86 -1.15
N LYS A 47 20.58 -21.95 -0.75
CA LYS A 47 19.45 -22.54 -1.48
C LYS A 47 18.39 -23.02 -0.49
N GLY A 48 17.10 -22.73 -0.78
CA GLY A 48 15.98 -23.14 0.07
C GLY A 48 15.74 -24.65 0.14
N GLY A 49 16.20 -25.39 -0.88
CA GLY A 49 16.09 -26.85 -0.94
C GLY A 49 17.10 -27.62 -0.08
N LEU A 50 17.81 -26.99 0.85
CA LEU A 50 18.69 -27.66 1.79
C LEU A 50 17.87 -28.64 2.65
N ALA A 51 18.27 -29.91 2.68
CA ALA A 51 17.69 -30.89 3.58
C ALA A 51 18.19 -30.66 5.01
N LEU A 52 17.31 -30.77 5.98
CA LEU A 52 17.62 -30.66 7.41
C LEU A 52 17.54 -32.04 8.06
N LYS A 53 18.45 -32.32 8.97
CA LYS A 53 18.42 -33.48 9.85
C LYS A 53 17.90 -33.09 11.22
N LYS A 54 17.36 -34.05 11.95
CA LYS A 54 17.00 -33.86 13.36
C LYS A 54 18.20 -33.34 14.13
N GLY A 55 18.00 -32.22 14.86
CA GLY A 55 19.03 -31.53 15.63
C GLY A 55 19.73 -30.40 14.88
N ASP A 56 19.45 -30.18 13.59
CA ASP A 56 20.03 -29.04 12.88
C ASP A 56 19.52 -27.72 13.47
N GLU A 57 20.47 -26.83 13.76
CA GLU A 57 20.20 -25.48 14.23
C GLU A 57 20.12 -24.51 13.06
N ILE A 58 18.99 -23.82 12.94
CA ILE A 58 18.74 -22.80 11.93
C ILE A 58 18.70 -21.45 12.62
N THR A 59 19.62 -20.56 12.29
CA THR A 59 19.66 -19.17 12.80
C THR A 59 19.14 -18.21 11.74
N LEU A 60 18.18 -17.38 12.12
CA LEU A 60 17.69 -16.25 11.34
C LEU A 60 18.21 -14.96 11.97
N LEU A 61 18.98 -14.20 11.20
CA LEU A 61 19.46 -12.88 11.61
C LEU A 61 18.43 -11.80 11.28
N THR A 62 18.19 -10.89 12.22
CA THR A 62 17.53 -9.63 11.92
C THR A 62 18.62 -8.66 11.45
N PRO A 63 18.52 -8.09 10.23
CA PRO A 63 19.52 -7.16 9.76
C PRO A 63 19.58 -5.95 10.70
N LYS A 64 20.80 -5.55 11.09
CA LYS A 64 20.99 -4.22 11.69
C LYS A 64 20.86 -3.22 10.56
N ILE A 65 19.89 -2.33 10.67
CA ILE A 65 19.77 -1.17 9.79
C ILE A 65 20.93 -0.24 10.18
N THR A 66 22.00 -0.27 9.41
CA THR A 66 23.08 0.73 9.54
C THR A 66 22.59 2.02 8.90
N PRO A 67 22.58 3.16 9.61
CA PRO A 67 22.22 4.44 9.02
C PRO A 67 23.10 4.68 7.79
N LYS A 68 22.46 4.91 6.63
CA LYS A 68 23.18 5.33 5.43
C LYS A 68 23.44 6.83 5.51
N PRO A 69 24.61 7.31 4.98
CA PRO A 69 24.83 8.74 4.86
C PRO A 69 23.67 9.40 4.09
N LEU A 70 23.29 10.59 4.52
CA LEU A 70 22.23 11.44 3.97
C LEU A 70 22.28 11.44 2.43
N LYS A 71 21.32 10.80 1.79
CA LYS A 71 21.04 11.05 0.38
C LYS A 71 20.26 12.37 0.29
N ARG A 72 20.66 13.29 -0.59
CA ARG A 72 19.87 14.47 -0.91
C ARG A 72 18.42 14.06 -1.20
N GLY A 73 17.44 14.69 -0.56
CA GLY A 73 16.00 14.43 -0.73
C GLY A 73 15.35 13.51 0.32
N LEU A 74 16.07 13.14 1.40
CA LEU A 74 15.47 12.44 2.56
C LEU A 74 15.04 13.38 3.69
N ASP A 75 15.27 14.67 3.53
CA ASP A 75 14.82 15.72 4.47
C ASP A 75 13.34 16.07 4.22
N LEU A 76 12.52 15.03 4.21
CA LEU A 76 11.07 15.14 4.08
C LEU A 76 10.46 15.03 5.46
N GLU A 77 9.60 15.98 5.81
CA GLU A 77 8.71 15.83 6.95
C GLU A 77 7.51 14.97 6.51
N ILE A 78 7.42 13.76 7.06
CA ILE A 78 6.27 12.88 6.87
C ILE A 78 5.54 12.79 8.20
N GLU A 79 4.28 13.19 8.19
CA GLU A 79 3.43 13.18 9.38
C GLU A 79 3.20 11.75 9.85
N VAL A 80 3.50 11.49 11.12
CA VAL A 80 3.18 10.23 11.81
C VAL A 80 1.81 10.37 12.44
N ILE A 81 0.82 9.65 11.92
CA ILE A 81 -0.56 9.64 12.42
C ILE A 81 -0.67 8.77 13.68
N PHE A 82 0.07 7.68 13.69
CA PHE A 82 0.11 6.75 14.82
C PHE A 82 1.42 5.98 14.84
N GLU A 83 1.92 5.72 16.03
CA GLU A 83 3.09 4.87 16.28
C GLU A 83 2.94 4.13 17.58
N ASP A 84 3.25 2.83 17.57
CA ASP A 84 3.47 2.01 18.75
C ASP A 84 4.74 1.13 18.57
N GLU A 85 4.90 0.11 19.43
CA GLU A 85 6.03 -0.83 19.34
C GLU A 85 5.97 -1.69 18.08
N ASP A 86 4.80 -1.87 17.48
CA ASP A 86 4.50 -2.86 16.46
C ASP A 86 4.36 -2.26 15.05
N LEU A 87 3.80 -1.07 14.92
CA LEU A 87 3.49 -0.49 13.62
C LEU A 87 3.52 1.05 13.61
N LEU A 88 3.54 1.60 12.40
CA LEU A 88 3.36 3.02 12.11
C LEU A 88 2.21 3.21 11.13
N VAL A 89 1.48 4.31 11.28
CA VAL A 89 0.59 4.85 10.27
C VAL A 89 1.10 6.24 9.88
N LEU A 90 1.40 6.42 8.61
CA LEU A 90 1.99 7.65 8.08
C LEU A 90 1.04 8.34 7.11
N ASN A 91 1.08 9.66 7.05
CA ASN A 91 0.49 10.47 5.99
C ASN A 91 1.52 10.69 4.87
N LYS A 92 1.59 9.77 3.91
CA LYS A 92 2.56 9.83 2.81
C LYS A 92 2.31 11.07 1.93
N PRO A 93 3.29 11.95 1.69
CA PRO A 93 3.13 13.03 0.74
C PRO A 93 3.07 12.52 -0.71
N PRO A 94 2.55 13.31 -1.66
CA PRO A 94 2.68 13.03 -3.09
C PRO A 94 4.15 13.08 -3.54
N ASN A 95 4.45 12.66 -4.76
CA ASN A 95 5.78 12.61 -5.37
C ASN A 95 6.80 11.71 -4.65
N LEU A 96 6.37 10.89 -3.68
CA LEU A 96 7.21 9.94 -2.97
C LEU A 96 6.85 8.50 -3.33
N VAL A 97 7.80 7.78 -3.93
CA VAL A 97 7.67 6.35 -4.21
C VAL A 97 7.78 5.56 -2.90
N VAL A 98 6.93 4.57 -2.68
CA VAL A 98 6.93 3.79 -1.44
C VAL A 98 8.20 2.93 -1.30
N HIS A 99 8.60 2.22 -2.34
CA HIS A 99 9.76 1.32 -2.31
C HIS A 99 10.47 1.28 -3.66
N LYS A 100 11.75 0.90 -3.67
CA LYS A 100 12.56 0.83 -4.88
C LYS A 100 12.07 -0.22 -5.88
N ALA A 101 12.26 0.12 -7.14
CA ALA A 101 12.15 -0.78 -8.27
C ALA A 101 13.33 -0.46 -9.22
N PRO A 102 13.66 -1.33 -10.20
CA PRO A 102 14.79 -1.08 -11.10
C PRO A 102 14.76 0.27 -11.82
N SER A 103 13.56 0.81 -12.05
CA SER A 103 13.35 2.12 -12.69
C SER A 103 13.35 3.31 -11.73
N VAL A 104 13.42 3.09 -10.41
CA VAL A 104 13.32 4.14 -9.38
C VAL A 104 14.72 4.47 -8.88
N LYS A 105 15.20 5.68 -9.19
CA LYS A 105 16.51 6.20 -8.75
C LYS A 105 16.40 7.15 -7.57
N GLU A 106 15.24 7.79 -7.41
CA GLU A 106 14.97 8.74 -6.34
C GLU A 106 14.87 8.01 -4.97
N PRO A 107 15.07 8.74 -3.85
CA PRO A 107 14.76 8.24 -2.52
C PRO A 107 13.29 7.80 -2.39
N THR A 108 13.07 6.76 -1.59
CA THR A 108 11.74 6.17 -1.38
C THR A 108 11.32 6.31 0.08
N LEU A 109 10.06 6.00 0.39
CA LEU A 109 9.59 5.94 1.78
C LEU A 109 10.40 4.95 2.62
N VAL A 110 10.83 3.81 2.05
CA VAL A 110 11.70 2.86 2.75
C VAL A 110 13.06 3.49 3.07
N ASP A 111 13.65 4.24 2.13
CA ASP A 111 14.92 4.96 2.41
C ASP A 111 14.72 6.00 3.54
N TRP A 112 13.57 6.68 3.61
CA TRP A 112 13.23 7.61 4.68
C TRP A 112 13.03 6.91 6.03
N LEU A 113 12.33 5.77 6.06
CA LEU A 113 12.16 4.96 7.27
C LEU A 113 13.52 4.45 7.80
N GLU A 114 14.40 3.96 6.92
CA GLU A 114 15.78 3.58 7.27
C GLU A 114 16.57 4.79 7.81
N PHE A 115 16.43 5.97 7.20
CA PHE A 115 17.09 7.20 7.63
C PHE A 115 16.64 7.65 9.03
N LYS A 116 15.34 7.54 9.32
CA LYS A 116 14.79 7.83 10.66
C LYS A 116 15.06 6.71 11.69
N ASN A 117 15.82 5.68 11.31
CA ASN A 117 16.21 4.53 12.16
C ASN A 117 15.00 3.73 12.69
N TYR A 118 13.91 3.67 11.97
CA TYR A 118 12.82 2.78 12.33
C TYR A 118 13.25 1.32 12.22
N GLU A 119 12.94 0.52 13.23
CA GLU A 119 12.99 -0.93 13.12
C GLU A 119 11.85 -1.38 12.19
N LEU A 120 12.17 -2.21 11.20
CA LEU A 120 11.22 -2.63 10.17
C LEU A 120 11.20 -4.15 10.03
N SER A 121 10.03 -4.68 9.69
CA SER A 121 9.93 -6.06 9.25
C SER A 121 10.81 -6.31 8.02
N ASN A 122 11.54 -7.41 8.02
CA ASN A 122 12.43 -7.84 6.94
C ASN A 122 11.88 -8.98 6.08
N LEU A 123 10.57 -9.23 6.10
CA LEU A 123 9.93 -10.30 5.32
C LEU A 123 9.83 -10.01 3.81
N GLY A 124 10.14 -8.79 3.38
CA GLY A 124 10.25 -8.43 1.96
C GLY A 124 11.69 -8.53 1.47
N LEU A 125 11.92 -8.11 0.23
CA LEU A 125 13.24 -7.70 -0.23
C LEU A 125 13.65 -6.43 0.54
N LYS A 126 14.95 -6.16 0.67
CA LYS A 126 15.49 -5.00 1.39
C LYS A 126 14.83 -3.68 1.00
N GLU A 127 14.48 -3.56 -0.27
CA GLU A 127 13.77 -2.40 -0.82
C GLU A 127 12.33 -2.24 -0.33
N ARG A 128 11.79 -3.22 0.41
CA ARG A 128 10.39 -3.29 0.86
C ARG A 128 10.24 -3.57 2.34
N TYR A 129 11.27 -3.40 3.13
CA TYR A 129 11.19 -3.63 4.57
C TYR A 129 10.04 -2.82 5.20
N GLY A 130 9.23 -3.49 6.03
CA GLY A 130 8.06 -2.92 6.68
C GLY A 130 6.82 -2.70 5.79
N ILE A 131 6.93 -2.85 4.47
CA ILE A 131 5.87 -2.49 3.51
C ILE A 131 4.88 -3.63 3.31
N VAL A 132 3.67 -3.51 3.87
CA VAL A 132 2.57 -4.48 3.70
C VAL A 132 1.65 -4.11 2.53
N HIS A 133 1.47 -2.81 2.24
CA HIS A 133 0.75 -2.30 1.07
C HIS A 133 1.44 -1.07 0.49
N ARG A 134 0.91 -0.54 -0.60
CA ARG A 134 1.54 0.62 -1.27
C ARG A 134 0.52 1.63 -1.75
N LEU A 135 0.96 2.87 -1.87
CA LEU A 135 0.34 3.95 -2.62
C LEU A 135 1.16 4.23 -3.88
N ASP A 136 0.54 4.81 -4.89
CA ASP A 136 1.27 5.30 -6.06
C ASP A 136 2.14 6.51 -5.69
N LYS A 137 3.13 6.84 -6.52
CA LYS A 137 4.06 7.95 -6.29
C LYS A 137 3.31 9.23 -5.93
N ASP A 138 2.34 9.59 -6.75
CA ASP A 138 1.64 10.88 -6.68
C ASP A 138 0.40 10.86 -5.75
N THR A 139 -0.06 9.66 -5.34
CA THR A 139 -1.13 9.49 -4.35
C THR A 139 -0.61 9.79 -2.97
N SER A 140 -1.31 10.66 -2.24
CA SER A 140 -1.02 10.98 -0.84
C SER A 140 -1.87 10.16 0.13
N GLY A 141 -1.56 10.24 1.43
CA GLY A 141 -2.41 9.72 2.50
C GLY A 141 -1.87 8.50 3.23
N GLY A 142 -2.78 7.79 3.85
CA GLY A 142 -2.52 6.76 4.85
C GLY A 142 -1.79 5.53 4.31
N ILE A 143 -0.68 5.20 4.95
CA ILE A 143 0.07 3.96 4.72
C ILE A 143 0.48 3.35 6.05
N VAL A 144 0.26 2.02 6.19
CA VAL A 144 0.63 1.25 7.37
C VAL A 144 1.96 0.58 7.14
N ILE A 145 2.86 0.70 8.13
CA ILE A 145 4.21 0.13 8.12
C ILE A 145 4.34 -0.86 9.28
N ALA A 146 4.83 -2.05 9.01
CA ALA A 146 5.09 -3.08 10.03
C ALA A 146 6.52 -2.94 10.59
N LYS A 147 6.66 -2.75 11.90
CA LYS A 147 7.97 -2.64 12.57
C LYS A 147 8.61 -4.01 12.79
N ASN A 148 7.83 -5.09 12.82
CA ASN A 148 8.33 -6.45 13.01
C ASN A 148 7.60 -7.48 12.12
N ASN A 149 8.15 -8.70 12.07
CA ASN A 149 7.69 -9.75 11.17
C ASN A 149 6.31 -10.30 11.56
N PHE A 150 6.01 -10.38 12.85
CA PHE A 150 4.71 -10.84 13.33
C PHE A 150 3.59 -9.92 12.80
N ILE A 151 3.76 -8.62 12.97
CA ILE A 151 2.80 -7.61 12.49
C ILE A 151 2.68 -7.66 10.96
N HIS A 152 3.80 -7.79 10.25
CA HIS A 152 3.81 -7.87 8.79
C HIS A 152 2.93 -9.02 8.25
N VAL A 153 3.08 -10.21 8.85
CA VAL A 153 2.30 -11.40 8.47
C VAL A 153 0.81 -11.16 8.68
N HIS A 154 0.43 -10.68 9.87
CA HIS A 154 -0.98 -10.51 10.22
C HIS A 154 -1.66 -9.38 9.42
N LEU A 155 -0.97 -8.25 9.20
CA LEU A 155 -1.49 -7.18 8.34
C LEU A 155 -1.61 -7.64 6.87
N SER A 156 -0.64 -8.43 6.39
CA SER A 156 -0.70 -9.02 5.05
C SER A 156 -1.88 -9.99 4.90
N GLU A 157 -2.19 -10.78 5.93
CA GLU A 157 -3.35 -11.67 5.92
C GLU A 157 -4.67 -10.87 5.94
N GLN A 158 -4.78 -9.79 6.72
CA GLN A 158 -5.95 -8.90 6.68
C GLN A 158 -6.16 -8.26 5.30
N LEU A 159 -5.09 -7.92 4.60
CA LEU A 159 -5.18 -7.43 3.21
C LEU A 159 -5.66 -8.53 2.25
N LYS A 160 -5.20 -9.75 2.42
CA LYS A 160 -5.56 -10.92 1.59
C LYS A 160 -7.01 -11.34 1.82
N THR A 161 -7.46 -11.36 3.08
CA THR A 161 -8.84 -11.67 3.49
C THR A 161 -9.79 -10.49 3.32
N LYS A 162 -9.28 -9.32 2.93
CA LYS A 162 -10.04 -8.08 2.70
C LYS A 162 -10.72 -7.53 3.97
N THR A 163 -10.17 -7.85 5.14
CA THR A 163 -10.64 -7.36 6.43
C THR A 163 -10.02 -6.02 6.82
N MET A 164 -8.92 -5.61 6.17
CA MET A 164 -8.39 -4.25 6.27
C MET A 164 -9.19 -3.32 5.35
N GLY A 165 -9.88 -2.34 5.92
CA GLY A 165 -10.60 -1.29 5.21
C GLY A 165 -9.63 -0.22 4.70
N ARG A 166 -9.75 0.16 3.42
CA ARG A 166 -8.96 1.23 2.79
C ARG A 166 -9.89 2.10 1.97
N TYR A 167 -10.06 3.33 2.43
CA TYR A 167 -10.99 4.29 1.84
C TYR A 167 -10.22 5.52 1.37
N TYR A 168 -10.50 5.94 0.16
CA TYR A 168 -9.84 7.06 -0.50
C TYR A 168 -10.86 8.13 -0.81
N ILE A 169 -10.39 9.36 -0.86
CA ILE A 169 -11.11 10.51 -1.40
C ILE A 169 -10.46 10.87 -2.74
N ALA A 170 -11.28 11.09 -3.76
CA ALA A 170 -10.83 11.58 -5.05
C ALA A 170 -11.79 12.64 -5.58
N LEU A 171 -11.25 13.61 -6.33
CA LEU A 171 -12.05 14.61 -7.03
C LEU A 171 -12.07 14.29 -8.53
N LEU A 172 -13.26 14.08 -9.07
CA LEU A 172 -13.47 13.79 -10.50
C LEU A 172 -13.81 15.05 -11.28
N SER A 173 -13.41 15.08 -12.56
CA SER A 173 -13.77 16.16 -13.50
C SER A 173 -15.24 16.08 -13.96
N THR A 174 -15.86 14.91 -13.84
CA THR A 174 -17.26 14.65 -14.21
C THR A 174 -17.88 13.67 -13.21
N PRO A 175 -19.17 13.82 -12.88
CA PRO A 175 -19.80 12.99 -11.84
C PRO A 175 -19.85 11.51 -12.20
N LEU A 176 -19.94 10.66 -11.19
CA LEU A 176 -20.32 9.26 -11.39
C LEU A 176 -21.69 9.18 -12.09
N LYS A 177 -21.93 8.12 -12.83
CA LYS A 177 -23.23 7.91 -13.51
C LYS A 177 -24.34 7.60 -12.51
N GLU A 178 -24.00 6.95 -11.43
CA GLU A 178 -24.88 6.55 -10.34
C GLU A 178 -24.21 6.93 -9.02
N GLU A 179 -25.00 7.16 -7.98
CA GLU A 179 -24.52 7.51 -6.64
C GLU A 179 -23.49 6.48 -6.12
N LYS A 180 -23.73 5.20 -6.40
CA LYS A 180 -22.82 4.08 -6.03
C LYS A 180 -22.50 3.24 -7.26
N MET A 181 -21.24 2.91 -7.43
CA MET A 181 -20.76 2.07 -8.53
C MET A 181 -19.73 1.05 -8.00
N SER A 182 -19.81 -0.18 -8.50
CA SER A 182 -18.82 -1.22 -8.25
C SER A 182 -18.11 -1.60 -9.54
N VAL A 183 -16.79 -1.77 -9.48
CA VAL A 183 -16.00 -2.25 -10.62
C VAL A 183 -15.28 -3.52 -10.19
N GLU A 184 -15.62 -4.61 -10.86
CA GLU A 184 -14.92 -5.89 -10.78
C GLU A 184 -14.35 -6.23 -12.15
N CYS A 185 -13.03 -6.34 -12.26
CA CYS A 185 -12.36 -6.56 -13.53
C CYS A 185 -10.96 -7.16 -13.33
N TYR A 186 -10.26 -7.38 -14.41
CA TYR A 186 -8.86 -7.80 -14.39
C TYR A 186 -7.96 -6.66 -14.87
N LEU A 187 -6.98 -6.31 -14.05
CA LEU A 187 -5.98 -5.29 -14.40
C LEU A 187 -4.72 -5.93 -15.00
N THR A 188 -4.24 -5.35 -16.10
CA THR A 188 -2.98 -5.70 -16.73
C THR A 188 -2.24 -4.45 -17.22
N ARG A 189 -0.95 -4.57 -17.52
CA ARG A 189 -0.21 -3.48 -18.16
C ARG A 189 -0.74 -3.18 -19.55
N ASN A 190 -0.93 -1.90 -19.86
CA ASN A 190 -1.30 -1.49 -21.21
C ASN A 190 -0.13 -1.81 -22.17
N PRO A 191 -0.37 -2.59 -23.26
CA PRO A 191 0.68 -2.94 -24.21
C PRO A 191 1.24 -1.72 -24.96
N ASN A 192 0.39 -0.70 -25.21
CA ASN A 192 0.75 0.50 -25.96
C ASN A 192 1.35 1.61 -25.08
N ASN A 193 1.08 1.58 -23.76
CA ASN A 193 1.67 2.52 -22.81
C ASN A 193 1.95 1.79 -21.49
N ARG A 194 3.16 1.30 -21.33
CA ARG A 194 3.57 0.48 -20.17
C ARG A 194 3.52 1.20 -18.82
N LEU A 195 3.36 2.50 -18.80
CA LEU A 195 3.13 3.27 -17.57
C LEU A 195 1.70 3.07 -17.05
N LYS A 196 0.73 2.82 -17.94
CA LYS A 196 -0.69 2.60 -17.59
C LYS A 196 -1.01 1.14 -17.28
N MET A 197 -2.04 0.96 -16.46
CA MET A 197 -2.81 -0.29 -16.33
C MET A 197 -4.12 -0.14 -17.13
N ILE A 198 -4.64 -1.24 -17.64
CA ILE A 198 -5.95 -1.29 -18.29
C ILE A 198 -6.85 -2.31 -17.61
N ALA A 199 -8.15 -2.01 -17.55
CA ALA A 199 -9.19 -2.88 -17.03
C ALA A 199 -9.75 -3.74 -18.16
N LEU A 200 -9.89 -5.06 -17.91
CA LEU A 200 -10.41 -6.05 -18.84
C LEU A 200 -11.59 -6.77 -18.18
N LYS A 201 -12.67 -7.00 -18.91
CA LYS A 201 -13.83 -7.77 -18.42
C LYS A 201 -13.49 -9.23 -18.10
N ALA A 202 -12.56 -9.83 -18.84
CA ALA A 202 -12.13 -11.21 -18.65
C ALA A 202 -10.60 -11.31 -18.45
N ALA A 203 -10.16 -12.36 -17.76
CA ALA A 203 -8.75 -12.61 -17.55
C ALA A 203 -8.03 -12.89 -18.89
N ARG A 204 -6.93 -12.19 -19.12
CA ARG A 204 -5.95 -12.60 -20.13
C ARG A 204 -4.86 -13.41 -19.44
N LYS A 205 -4.66 -14.67 -19.89
CA LYS A 205 -3.66 -15.66 -19.37
C LYS A 205 -2.53 -15.00 -18.57
N GLU A 206 -2.21 -15.51 -17.39
CA GLU A 206 -1.09 -15.20 -16.47
C GLU A 206 -0.68 -13.72 -16.20
N LYS A 207 -1.03 -12.77 -17.07
CA LYS A 207 -0.58 -11.36 -16.99
C LYS A 207 -1.61 -10.41 -16.40
N SER A 208 -2.84 -10.84 -16.14
CA SER A 208 -3.90 -10.00 -15.56
C SER A 208 -4.24 -10.45 -14.15
N ARG A 209 -4.61 -9.50 -13.29
CA ARG A 209 -4.94 -9.77 -11.88
C ARG A 209 -6.32 -9.23 -11.56
N TYR A 210 -7.13 -10.07 -10.92
CA TYR A 210 -8.43 -9.66 -10.41
C TYR A 210 -8.32 -8.44 -9.52
N SER A 211 -9.25 -7.51 -9.68
CA SER A 211 -9.36 -6.28 -8.91
C SER A 211 -10.83 -5.92 -8.66
N LYS A 212 -11.11 -5.37 -7.47
CA LYS A 212 -12.42 -4.88 -7.08
C LYS A 212 -12.29 -3.57 -6.32
N SER A 213 -13.10 -2.58 -6.72
CA SER A 213 -13.29 -1.30 -6.03
C SER A 213 -14.75 -0.92 -6.03
N GLU A 214 -15.17 -0.22 -4.99
CA GLU A 214 -16.47 0.47 -4.93
C GLU A 214 -16.24 1.98 -4.89
N PHE A 215 -17.13 2.72 -5.52
CA PHE A 215 -17.13 4.18 -5.60
C PHE A 215 -18.48 4.71 -5.16
N THR A 216 -18.49 5.83 -4.46
CA THR A 216 -19.71 6.54 -4.10
C THR A 216 -19.52 8.04 -4.27
N SER A 217 -20.48 8.72 -4.86
CA SER A 217 -20.52 10.18 -4.89
C SER A 217 -20.79 10.68 -3.47
N LEU A 218 -19.99 11.61 -3.00
CA LEU A 218 -20.13 12.25 -1.69
C LEU A 218 -20.70 13.67 -1.82
N LEU A 219 -20.21 14.41 -2.82
CA LEU A 219 -20.62 15.80 -3.03
C LEU A 219 -20.32 16.22 -4.47
N THR A 220 -21.37 16.66 -5.18
CA THR A 220 -21.23 17.18 -6.54
C THR A 220 -21.28 18.71 -6.54
N SER A 221 -20.34 19.35 -7.22
CA SER A 221 -20.30 20.81 -7.36
C SER A 221 -21.23 21.31 -8.45
N GLN A 222 -21.55 22.60 -8.41
CA GLN A 222 -22.35 23.27 -9.45
C GLN A 222 -21.71 23.17 -10.85
N ASN A 223 -20.37 23.08 -10.92
CA ASN A 223 -19.63 22.95 -12.17
C ASN A 223 -19.47 21.50 -12.63
N GLY A 224 -20.16 20.54 -11.99
CA GLY A 224 -20.15 19.14 -12.35
C GLY A 224 -18.91 18.35 -11.91
N MET A 225 -18.04 18.91 -11.07
CA MET A 225 -17.00 18.12 -10.40
C MET A 225 -17.61 17.31 -9.26
N ASP A 226 -17.08 16.10 -9.04
CA ASP A 226 -17.64 15.15 -8.06
C ASP A 226 -16.56 14.70 -7.08
N LEU A 227 -16.76 15.00 -5.79
CA LEU A 227 -15.97 14.44 -4.71
C LEU A 227 -16.50 13.06 -4.40
N ILE A 228 -15.67 12.06 -4.60
CA ILE A 228 -16.06 10.65 -4.40
C ILE A 228 -15.28 9.98 -3.27
N GLY A 229 -15.95 9.05 -2.61
CA GLY A 229 -15.29 8.01 -1.83
C GLY A 229 -14.95 6.81 -2.73
N ALA A 230 -13.80 6.16 -2.47
CA ALA A 230 -13.43 4.91 -3.13
C ALA A 230 -12.97 3.89 -2.10
N LYS A 231 -13.59 2.68 -2.09
CA LYS A 231 -13.22 1.56 -1.21
C LYS A 231 -12.48 0.50 -2.00
N LEU A 232 -11.30 0.11 -1.52
CA LEU A 232 -10.47 -0.92 -2.14
C LEU A 232 -10.62 -2.28 -1.44
N PHE A 233 -11.01 -3.31 -2.21
CA PHE A 233 -10.97 -4.71 -1.79
C PHE A 233 -9.67 -5.40 -2.21
N THR A 234 -9.03 -4.91 -3.26
CA THR A 234 -7.70 -5.33 -3.74
C THR A 234 -6.79 -4.11 -3.84
N GLY A 235 -5.47 -4.30 -3.98
CA GLY A 235 -4.49 -3.22 -4.08
C GLY A 235 -3.57 -3.40 -5.29
N ARG A 236 -4.12 -3.31 -6.52
CA ARG A 236 -3.31 -3.40 -7.73
C ARG A 236 -2.74 -2.03 -8.08
N THR A 237 -1.61 -2.02 -8.77
CA THR A 237 -0.99 -0.78 -9.27
C THR A 237 -2.02 0.05 -10.03
N HIS A 238 -2.13 1.35 -9.72
CA HIS A 238 -3.05 2.31 -10.34
C HIS A 238 -4.54 1.88 -10.31
N GLN A 239 -4.95 1.04 -9.36
CA GLN A 239 -6.27 0.40 -9.41
C GLN A 239 -7.42 1.40 -9.50
N ILE A 240 -7.51 2.37 -8.59
CA ILE A 240 -8.57 3.40 -8.60
C ILE A 240 -8.58 4.15 -9.92
N ARG A 241 -7.42 4.57 -10.40
CA ARG A 241 -7.23 5.36 -11.63
C ARG A 241 -7.69 4.58 -12.87
N ALA A 242 -7.25 3.31 -13.00
CA ALA A 242 -7.65 2.45 -14.11
C ALA A 242 -9.13 2.03 -14.07
N HIS A 243 -9.71 1.85 -12.88
CA HIS A 243 -11.14 1.58 -12.73
C HIS A 243 -11.98 2.80 -13.09
N LEU A 244 -11.56 4.01 -12.69
CA LEU A 244 -12.24 5.23 -13.07
C LEU A 244 -12.13 5.51 -14.59
N GLU A 245 -10.95 5.28 -15.20
CA GLU A 245 -10.82 5.34 -16.67
C GLU A 245 -11.77 4.34 -17.36
N TYR A 246 -11.91 3.12 -16.83
CA TYR A 246 -12.86 2.12 -17.34
C TYR A 246 -14.31 2.59 -17.26
N LEU A 247 -14.67 3.39 -16.26
CA LEU A 247 -15.97 4.04 -16.13
C LEU A 247 -16.10 5.32 -16.96
N ASN A 248 -15.06 5.70 -17.72
CA ASN A 248 -14.96 6.98 -18.41
C ASN A 248 -15.07 8.17 -17.43
N ARG A 249 -14.36 8.07 -16.31
CA ARG A 249 -14.24 9.09 -15.27
C ARG A 249 -12.78 9.35 -14.99
N HIS A 250 -12.45 10.61 -14.73
CA HIS A 250 -11.04 11.02 -14.60
C HIS A 250 -10.84 11.84 -13.34
N ILE A 251 -9.75 11.53 -12.62
CA ILE A 251 -9.37 12.28 -11.41
C ILE A 251 -8.71 13.58 -11.85
N ILE A 252 -9.07 14.69 -11.23
CA ILE A 252 -8.43 15.99 -11.44
C ILE A 252 -6.93 15.87 -11.12
N GLY A 253 -6.08 16.39 -12.01
CA GLY A 253 -4.62 16.34 -11.87
C GLY A 253 -3.99 14.98 -12.23
N ASP A 254 -4.74 14.02 -12.74
CA ASP A 254 -4.16 12.75 -13.21
C ASP A 254 -3.64 12.88 -14.65
N ASN A 255 -2.36 13.24 -14.78
CA ASN A 255 -1.70 13.43 -16.08
C ASN A 255 -1.50 12.12 -16.87
N LEU A 256 -1.68 10.96 -16.24
CA LEU A 256 -1.51 9.67 -16.90
C LEU A 256 -2.84 9.09 -17.42
N TYR A 257 -3.93 9.21 -16.64
CA TYR A 257 -5.26 8.67 -16.95
C TYR A 257 -6.28 9.75 -17.30
N GLY A 258 -5.92 11.03 -17.16
CA GLY A 258 -6.77 12.14 -17.56
C GLY A 258 -6.98 12.19 -19.07
N LEU A 259 -8.12 12.75 -19.49
CA LEU A 259 -8.27 13.22 -20.85
C LEU A 259 -7.29 14.39 -21.05
N ASN A 260 -6.84 14.60 -22.31
CA ASN A 260 -6.06 15.78 -22.72
C ASN A 260 -6.92 17.07 -22.65
N GLN A 261 -7.68 17.23 -21.58
CA GLN A 261 -8.37 18.48 -21.29
C GLN A 261 -7.33 19.49 -20.85
N ALA A 262 -7.44 20.69 -21.36
CA ALA A 262 -6.66 21.81 -20.89
C ALA A 262 -6.85 21.90 -19.36
N LEU A 263 -5.90 21.35 -18.60
CA LEU A 263 -5.87 21.51 -17.16
C LEU A 263 -5.84 23.01 -16.87
N PRO A 264 -6.44 23.46 -15.76
CA PRO A 264 -6.22 24.82 -15.29
C PRO A 264 -4.73 25.13 -15.33
N LYS A 265 -4.35 26.36 -15.66
CA LYS A 265 -2.95 26.81 -15.80
C LYS A 265 -2.07 26.56 -14.57
N GLU A 266 -2.66 26.14 -13.46
CA GLU A 266 -1.96 25.74 -12.24
C GLU A 266 -1.58 24.25 -12.36
N GLU A 267 -0.33 23.90 -12.08
CA GLU A 267 0.14 22.51 -11.95
C GLU A 267 -0.53 21.85 -10.74
N ILE A 268 -1.67 21.21 -10.99
CA ILE A 268 -2.43 20.51 -9.97
C ILE A 268 -1.98 19.05 -9.95
N ARG A 269 -1.53 18.56 -8.77
CA ARG A 269 -1.27 17.13 -8.60
C ARG A 269 -2.57 16.32 -8.65
N ILE A 270 -2.45 15.02 -8.81
CA ILE A 270 -3.62 14.12 -8.73
C ILE A 270 -4.38 14.31 -7.42
N MET A 271 -5.67 14.63 -7.51
CA MET A 271 -6.59 14.78 -6.38
C MET A 271 -7.08 13.41 -5.91
N LEU A 272 -6.14 12.60 -5.39
CA LEU A 272 -6.37 11.27 -4.84
C LEU A 272 -5.61 11.14 -3.51
N HIS A 273 -6.33 10.76 -2.46
CA HIS A 273 -5.80 10.66 -1.11
C HIS A 273 -6.34 9.41 -0.39
N ALA A 274 -5.47 8.61 0.21
CA ALA A 274 -5.84 7.50 1.09
C ALA A 274 -6.28 8.08 2.45
N TYR A 275 -7.60 8.24 2.62
CA TYR A 275 -8.19 9.08 3.65
C TYR A 275 -8.48 8.37 4.96
N LEU A 276 -8.93 7.11 4.87
CA LEU A 276 -9.30 6.31 6.04
C LEU A 276 -8.74 4.91 5.92
N ILE A 277 -8.09 4.44 6.98
CA ILE A 277 -7.61 3.07 7.10
C ILE A 277 -8.20 2.44 8.36
N GLU A 278 -8.71 1.23 8.22
CA GLU A 278 -9.31 0.46 9.31
C GLU A 278 -8.74 -0.96 9.31
N PHE A 279 -8.25 -1.43 10.45
CA PHE A 279 -7.74 -2.78 10.60
C PHE A 279 -7.78 -3.23 12.07
N LYS A 280 -7.63 -4.53 12.30
CA LYS A 280 -7.48 -5.11 13.63
C LYS A 280 -6.00 -5.11 14.00
N HIS A 281 -5.63 -4.49 15.13
CA HIS A 281 -4.24 -4.51 15.59
C HIS A 281 -3.83 -5.96 15.91
N PRO A 282 -2.72 -6.46 15.29
CA PRO A 282 -2.42 -7.89 15.38
C PRO A 282 -2.13 -8.43 16.79
N ARG A 283 -1.64 -7.59 17.69
CA ARG A 283 -1.30 -8.01 19.06
C ARG A 283 -2.43 -7.75 20.05
N SER A 284 -2.97 -6.54 20.06
CA SER A 284 -4.03 -6.16 20.99
C SER A 284 -5.42 -6.61 20.55
N GLU A 285 -5.57 -7.04 19.29
CA GLU A 285 -6.83 -7.40 18.63
C GLU A 285 -7.87 -6.28 18.56
N GLN A 286 -7.53 -5.08 19.02
CA GLN A 286 -8.42 -3.93 18.95
C GLN A 286 -8.63 -3.50 17.50
N LYS A 287 -9.85 -3.08 17.18
CA LYS A 287 -10.16 -2.45 15.90
C LYS A 287 -9.63 -1.01 15.94
N LEU A 288 -8.64 -0.73 15.10
CA LEU A 288 -8.07 0.59 14.94
C LEU A 288 -8.62 1.22 13.66
N ARG A 289 -8.86 2.53 13.73
CA ARG A 289 -9.32 3.36 12.63
C ARG A 289 -8.55 4.66 12.66
N PHE A 290 -8.04 5.07 11.50
CA PHE A 290 -7.25 6.29 11.35
C PHE A 290 -7.78 7.12 10.20
N LYS A 291 -8.32 8.29 10.53
CA LYS A 291 -8.60 9.36 9.60
C LYS A 291 -7.29 10.08 9.32
N VAL A 292 -6.84 10.07 8.08
CA VAL A 292 -5.58 10.68 7.65
C VAL A 292 -5.90 12.06 7.07
N PRO A 293 -5.38 13.15 7.63
CA PRO A 293 -5.71 14.51 7.20
C PRO A 293 -5.39 14.73 5.72
N LEU A 294 -6.30 15.39 5.01
CA LEU A 294 -6.00 15.89 3.66
C LEU A 294 -4.84 16.86 3.72
N LEU A 295 -3.91 16.76 2.78
CA LEU A 295 -2.82 17.72 2.66
C LEU A 295 -3.38 19.10 2.30
N LYS A 296 -2.69 20.15 2.73
CA LYS A 296 -3.12 21.53 2.59
C LYS A 296 -3.51 21.91 1.17
N ASP A 297 -2.71 21.49 0.18
CA ASP A 297 -2.95 21.75 -1.24
C ASP A 297 -4.29 21.15 -1.73
N MET A 298 -4.59 19.91 -1.36
CA MET A 298 -5.86 19.27 -1.72
C MET A 298 -7.03 19.91 -0.99
N LEU A 299 -6.89 20.18 0.31
CA LEU A 299 -7.95 20.80 1.12
C LEU A 299 -8.28 22.21 0.61
N GLU A 300 -7.28 23.03 0.28
CA GLU A 300 -7.49 24.37 -0.27
C GLU A 300 -8.17 24.32 -1.66
N TYR A 301 -7.79 23.35 -2.49
CA TYR A 301 -8.45 23.15 -3.78
C TYR A 301 -9.93 22.76 -3.60
N LEU A 302 -10.22 21.80 -2.71
CA LEU A 302 -11.59 21.38 -2.43
C LEU A 302 -12.46 22.52 -1.88
N LYS A 303 -11.91 23.41 -1.03
CA LYS A 303 -12.59 24.59 -0.52
C LYS A 303 -12.91 25.65 -1.59
N LYS A 304 -12.17 25.67 -2.71
CA LYS A 304 -12.51 26.53 -3.86
C LYS A 304 -13.66 25.94 -4.68
N VAL A 305 -13.85 24.61 -4.63
CA VAL A 305 -14.86 23.90 -5.44
C VAL A 305 -16.18 23.72 -4.68
N PHE A 306 -16.12 23.52 -3.37
CA PHE A 306 -17.26 23.19 -2.53
C PHE A 306 -17.44 24.16 -1.37
N ASN A 307 -18.68 24.30 -0.91
CA ASN A 307 -18.96 25.01 0.34
C ASN A 307 -18.29 24.27 1.51
N LYS A 308 -17.70 25.04 2.45
CA LYS A 308 -16.97 24.50 3.59
C LYS A 308 -17.83 23.59 4.47
N GLU A 309 -19.05 23.99 4.79
CA GLU A 309 -19.95 23.23 5.66
C GLU A 309 -20.28 21.85 5.06
N ASN A 310 -20.63 21.81 3.78
CA ASN A 310 -20.91 20.57 3.07
C ASN A 310 -19.65 19.68 2.97
N LEU A 311 -18.48 20.30 2.77
CA LEU A 311 -17.22 19.58 2.69
C LEU A 311 -16.86 18.93 4.03
N ASP A 312 -16.95 19.66 5.13
CA ASP A 312 -16.66 19.15 6.47
C ASP A 312 -17.62 18.01 6.85
N GLU A 313 -18.89 18.15 6.45
CA GLU A 313 -19.92 17.13 6.68
C GLU A 313 -19.62 15.82 5.94
N VAL A 314 -19.32 15.85 4.64
CA VAL A 314 -19.06 14.62 3.85
C VAL A 314 -17.71 14.00 4.12
N LEU A 315 -16.76 14.74 4.69
CA LEU A 315 -15.46 14.27 5.14
C LEU A 315 -15.47 13.73 6.58
N ASP A 316 -16.65 13.62 7.19
CA ASP A 316 -16.82 12.88 8.44
C ASP A 316 -16.57 11.39 8.22
N GLU A 317 -15.82 10.75 9.14
CA GLU A 317 -15.41 9.35 8.96
C GLU A 317 -16.57 8.36 9.01
N GLU A 318 -17.58 8.59 9.87
CA GLU A 318 -18.76 7.72 9.95
C GLU A 318 -19.60 7.85 8.68
N LYS A 319 -19.75 9.07 8.11
CA LYS A 319 -20.44 9.27 6.85
C LYS A 319 -19.74 8.56 5.69
N ILE A 320 -18.41 8.63 5.62
CA ILE A 320 -17.65 7.89 4.60
C ILE A 320 -17.87 6.38 4.74
N LEU A 321 -17.81 5.83 5.96
CA LEU A 321 -18.05 4.40 6.17
C LEU A 321 -19.47 4.00 5.80
N HIS A 322 -20.48 4.77 6.24
CA HIS A 322 -21.89 4.51 5.94
C HIS A 322 -22.17 4.58 4.43
N ALA A 323 -21.46 5.42 3.69
CA ALA A 323 -21.60 5.49 2.24
C ALA A 323 -21.27 4.17 1.51
N PHE A 324 -20.49 3.27 2.16
CA PHE A 324 -20.13 1.93 1.64
C PHE A 324 -20.88 0.78 2.33
N ILE A 325 -21.81 1.06 3.22
CA ILE A 325 -22.72 0.03 3.74
C ILE A 325 -23.86 -0.13 2.73
N ALA A 326 -24.12 -1.37 2.34
CA ALA A 326 -25.27 -1.67 1.48
C ALA A 326 -26.57 -1.28 2.22
N LYS A 327 -27.45 -0.53 1.52
CA LYS A 327 -28.85 -0.40 1.94
C LYS A 327 -29.58 -1.70 1.63
#